data_9433287c9b677d9eb2b3b338e34fad63
#
_entry.id   9433287c9b677d9eb2b3b338e34fad63
#
_cell.length_a   1.000
_cell.length_b   1.000
_cell.length_c   1.000
_cell.angle_alpha   90.00
_cell.angle_beta   90.00
_cell.angle_gamma   90.00
#
_symmetry.space_group_name_H-M   'P 1'
#
loop_
_entity.id
_entity.type
_entity.pdbx_description
1 polymer ?
#
loop_
_entity_poly.entity_id
_entity_poly.type
_entity_poly.pdbx_seq_one_letter_code
_entity_poly.pdbx_strand_id
1 'polypeptide(L)'
;MMFRRLWHDLWVTLFVLLILVGLFSSKGLIIGMGAMGLLVAALSWVWNRLSLEDLEYLRKLDRTRVFAGEKVTLEVEISNNKPIPVPRLEIEDEIPDSIGIKGGNITYSPNPNSTRIKQATSVGWYETTRWDYELIASRRGYFRLGPATIKGGDLFGLFSNYKKDNSREHILVYPEVFDLPNLGLPQTNPLGDTTKGSKIVQDFYTPSGIRDYQSGDPMKIVDWNATAKNNSIKVKTYDPTSSHTFIIAVAVESSDPVWSGYSPIYLERTIS
;
A
#
# COMPACT_ATOMS: atom_id res chain seq x y z
N MET A 1 -21.71 -22.60 -3.13
CA MET A 1 -21.01 -23.38 -4.18
C MET A 1 -21.93 -24.36 -4.93
N MET A 2 -22.85 -25.02 -4.26
CA MET A 2 -23.77 -26.00 -4.83
C MET A 2 -24.78 -25.42 -5.86
N PHE A 3 -25.38 -24.26 -5.61
CA PHE A 3 -26.34 -23.59 -6.50
C PHE A 3 -25.76 -23.22 -7.87
N ARG A 4 -24.47 -22.92 -7.95
CA ARG A 4 -23.80 -22.51 -9.20
C ARG A 4 -23.55 -23.69 -10.15
N ARG A 5 -23.26 -24.88 -9.62
CA ARG A 5 -23.18 -26.12 -10.43
C ARG A 5 -24.53 -26.49 -11.02
N LEU A 6 -25.60 -26.41 -10.22
CA LEU A 6 -26.97 -26.69 -10.65
C LEU A 6 -27.38 -25.80 -11.84
N TRP A 7 -26.98 -24.53 -11.86
CA TRP A 7 -27.29 -23.61 -12.96
C TRP A 7 -26.58 -23.96 -14.28
N HIS A 8 -25.32 -24.41 -14.19
CA HIS A 8 -24.57 -24.87 -15.36
C HIS A 8 -25.12 -26.16 -15.94
N ASP A 9 -25.55 -27.09 -15.09
CA ASP A 9 -26.11 -28.36 -15.51
C ASP A 9 -27.55 -28.19 -16.09
N LEU A 10 -28.26 -27.14 -15.68
CA LEU A 10 -29.64 -26.90 -16.05
C LEU A 10 -29.81 -26.59 -17.55
N TRP A 11 -28.91 -25.82 -18.16
CA TRP A 11 -28.94 -25.52 -19.58
C TRP A 11 -28.64 -26.76 -20.41
N VAL A 12 -27.65 -27.54 -20.02
CA VAL A 12 -27.28 -28.77 -20.72
C VAL A 12 -28.43 -29.79 -20.62
N THR A 13 -29.02 -29.96 -19.44
CA THR A 13 -30.15 -30.85 -19.24
C THR A 13 -31.41 -30.41 -20.03
N LEU A 14 -31.65 -29.09 -20.11
CA LEU A 14 -32.74 -28.54 -20.88
C LEU A 14 -32.60 -28.88 -22.39
N PHE A 15 -31.40 -28.69 -22.97
CA PHE A 15 -31.17 -28.98 -24.38
C PHE A 15 -31.19 -30.47 -24.71
N VAL A 16 -30.67 -31.32 -23.78
CA VAL A 16 -30.77 -32.77 -23.89
C VAL A 16 -32.24 -33.22 -23.86
N LEU A 17 -33.04 -32.67 -22.94
CA LEU A 17 -34.47 -32.98 -22.84
C LEU A 17 -35.22 -32.53 -24.10
N LEU A 18 -34.88 -31.40 -24.68
CA LEU A 18 -35.44 -30.90 -25.91
C LEU A 18 -35.15 -31.83 -27.10
N ILE A 19 -33.97 -32.40 -27.20
CA ILE A 19 -33.62 -33.42 -28.19
C ILE A 19 -34.45 -34.69 -27.97
N LEU A 20 -34.58 -35.17 -26.72
CA LEU A 20 -35.39 -36.35 -26.42
C LEU A 20 -36.85 -36.17 -26.80
N VAL A 21 -37.44 -35.01 -26.48
CA VAL A 21 -38.81 -34.64 -26.88
C VAL A 21 -38.94 -34.59 -28.38
N GLY A 22 -37.97 -34.04 -29.09
CA GLY A 22 -37.93 -33.99 -30.54
C GLY A 22 -37.88 -35.37 -31.19
N LEU A 23 -37.08 -36.28 -30.65
CA LEU A 23 -37.00 -37.69 -31.06
C LEU A 23 -38.36 -38.41 -30.85
N PHE A 24 -38.97 -38.23 -29.68
CA PHE A 24 -40.24 -38.86 -29.33
C PHE A 24 -41.39 -38.34 -30.19
N SER A 25 -41.35 -37.05 -30.54
CA SER A 25 -42.36 -36.40 -31.40
C SER A 25 -42.07 -36.51 -32.89
N SER A 26 -40.94 -37.14 -33.28
CA SER A 26 -40.50 -37.27 -34.67
C SER A 26 -40.41 -35.93 -35.43
N LYS A 27 -40.16 -34.82 -34.68
CA LYS A 27 -40.09 -33.48 -35.25
C LYS A 27 -38.64 -33.03 -35.37
N GLY A 28 -38.06 -33.09 -36.58
CA GLY A 28 -36.69 -32.72 -36.89
C GLY A 28 -36.30 -31.30 -36.47
N LEU A 29 -37.23 -30.35 -36.50
CA LEU A 29 -37.01 -28.96 -36.10
C LEU A 29 -36.64 -28.85 -34.60
N ILE A 30 -37.33 -29.60 -33.73
CA ILE A 30 -37.07 -29.60 -32.28
C ILE A 30 -35.72 -30.25 -31.99
N ILE A 31 -35.37 -31.32 -32.70
CA ILE A 31 -34.03 -31.96 -32.62
C ILE A 31 -32.94 -30.97 -33.01
N GLY A 32 -33.15 -30.25 -34.13
CA GLY A 32 -32.21 -29.23 -34.60
C GLY A 32 -31.99 -28.11 -33.60
N MET A 33 -33.05 -27.60 -32.97
CA MET A 33 -32.97 -26.57 -31.91
C MET A 33 -32.19 -27.08 -30.68
N GLY A 34 -32.43 -28.31 -30.22
CA GLY A 34 -31.72 -28.92 -29.12
C GLY A 34 -30.24 -29.13 -29.43
N ALA A 35 -29.91 -29.63 -30.62
CA ALA A 35 -28.54 -29.82 -31.07
C ALA A 35 -27.78 -28.51 -31.20
N MET A 36 -28.42 -27.46 -31.75
CA MET A 36 -27.85 -26.12 -31.83
C MET A 36 -27.57 -25.54 -30.41
N GLY A 37 -28.53 -25.71 -29.49
CA GLY A 37 -28.36 -25.29 -28.10
C GLY A 37 -27.20 -25.98 -27.39
N LEU A 38 -27.03 -27.31 -27.59
CA LEU A 38 -25.88 -28.05 -27.06
C LEU A 38 -24.56 -27.59 -27.68
N LEU A 39 -24.51 -27.27 -28.96
CA LEU A 39 -23.34 -26.74 -29.62
C LEU A 39 -22.95 -25.38 -29.03
N VAL A 40 -23.91 -24.48 -28.83
CA VAL A 40 -23.67 -23.19 -28.18
C VAL A 40 -23.19 -23.38 -26.75
N ALA A 41 -23.80 -24.28 -25.97
CA ALA A 41 -23.39 -24.57 -24.61
C ALA A 41 -21.96 -25.14 -24.55
N ALA A 42 -21.59 -26.03 -25.49
CA ALA A 42 -20.23 -26.58 -25.58
C ALA A 42 -19.19 -25.49 -25.92
N LEU A 43 -19.51 -24.62 -26.90
CA LEU A 43 -18.67 -23.49 -27.26
C LEU A 43 -18.46 -22.53 -26.06
N SER A 44 -19.56 -22.19 -25.38
CA SER A 44 -19.54 -21.34 -24.19
C SER A 44 -18.72 -21.94 -23.06
N TRP A 45 -18.80 -23.26 -22.88
CA TRP A 45 -18.01 -23.97 -21.86
C TRP A 45 -16.51 -23.91 -22.16
N VAL A 46 -16.11 -24.17 -23.41
CA VAL A 46 -14.70 -24.05 -23.86
C VAL A 46 -14.22 -22.60 -23.69
N TRP A 47 -15.03 -21.65 -24.15
CA TRP A 47 -14.71 -20.22 -24.00
C TRP A 47 -14.49 -19.80 -22.56
N ASN A 48 -15.42 -20.18 -21.67
CA ASN A 48 -15.34 -19.87 -20.25
C ASN A 48 -14.11 -20.48 -19.59
N ARG A 49 -13.72 -21.70 -19.99
CA ARG A 49 -12.52 -22.35 -19.47
C ARG A 49 -11.24 -21.58 -19.87
N LEU A 50 -11.17 -21.12 -21.10
CA LEU A 50 -10.03 -20.40 -21.64
C LEU A 50 -10.03 -18.90 -21.28
N SER A 51 -11.17 -18.35 -20.81
CA SER A 51 -11.35 -16.91 -20.61
C SER A 51 -10.37 -16.31 -19.60
N LEU A 52 -10.03 -17.02 -18.53
CA LEU A 52 -9.15 -16.56 -17.47
C LEU A 52 -7.70 -17.08 -17.56
N GLU A 53 -7.41 -17.93 -18.58
CA GLU A 53 -6.03 -18.35 -18.87
C GLU A 53 -5.28 -17.16 -19.51
N ASP A 54 -3.98 -17.02 -19.26
CA ASP A 54 -3.08 -15.98 -19.80
C ASP A 54 -3.64 -14.55 -19.61
N LEU A 55 -4.36 -14.35 -18.51
CA LEU A 55 -4.85 -13.06 -18.08
C LEU A 55 -3.99 -12.59 -16.93
N GLU A 56 -3.28 -11.48 -17.14
CA GLU A 56 -2.37 -10.89 -16.18
C GLU A 56 -3.01 -9.68 -15.53
N TYR A 57 -2.97 -9.65 -14.20
CA TYR A 57 -3.47 -8.56 -13.39
C TYR A 57 -2.31 -7.91 -12.63
N LEU A 58 -2.16 -6.61 -12.77
CA LEU A 58 -1.08 -5.87 -12.16
C LEU A 58 -1.61 -4.63 -11.43
N ARG A 59 -1.10 -4.39 -10.23
CA ARG A 59 -1.29 -3.17 -9.47
C ARG A 59 0.01 -2.39 -9.42
N LYS A 60 -0.07 -1.09 -9.60
CA LYS A 60 1.05 -0.17 -9.46
C LYS A 60 0.62 1.01 -8.60
N LEU A 61 1.43 1.34 -7.62
CA LEU A 61 1.27 2.54 -6.82
C LEU A 61 2.30 3.58 -7.27
N ASP A 62 1.89 4.83 -7.40
CA ASP A 62 2.80 5.94 -7.69
C ASP A 62 3.79 6.14 -6.55
N ARG A 63 3.34 5.93 -5.30
CA ARG A 63 4.15 6.03 -4.07
C ARG A 63 3.75 4.96 -3.08
N THR A 64 4.75 4.31 -2.46
CA THR A 64 4.54 3.29 -1.43
C THR A 64 4.70 3.85 -0.01
N ARG A 65 5.18 5.10 0.12
CA ARG A 65 5.40 5.79 1.39
C ARG A 65 4.81 7.19 1.30
N VAL A 66 3.89 7.50 2.21
CA VAL A 66 3.14 8.76 2.21
C VAL A 66 2.83 9.18 3.64
N PHE A 67 2.49 10.45 3.84
CA PHE A 67 1.98 10.95 5.11
C PHE A 67 0.46 10.83 5.18
N ALA A 68 -0.07 10.82 6.41
CA ALA A 68 -1.51 10.84 6.62
C ALA A 68 -2.12 12.08 5.97
N GLY A 69 -3.26 11.89 5.28
CA GLY A 69 -3.92 12.94 4.50
C GLY A 69 -3.46 13.05 3.04
N GLU A 70 -2.33 12.45 2.66
CA GLU A 70 -1.86 12.49 1.28
C GLU A 70 -2.63 11.54 0.36
N LYS A 71 -2.59 11.86 -0.92
CA LYS A 71 -3.21 11.10 -1.99
C LYS A 71 -2.18 10.21 -2.68
N VAL A 72 -2.61 9.02 -3.02
CA VAL A 72 -1.82 8.01 -3.75
C VAL A 72 -2.63 7.54 -4.95
N THR A 73 -2.02 7.45 -6.11
CA THR A 73 -2.67 6.90 -7.30
C THR A 73 -2.39 5.39 -7.37
N LEU A 74 -3.48 4.62 -7.41
CA LEU A 74 -3.46 3.20 -7.69
C LEU A 74 -3.82 2.98 -9.15
N GLU A 75 -2.85 2.63 -9.98
CA GLU A 75 -3.06 2.15 -11.34
C GLU A 75 -3.31 0.64 -11.30
N VAL A 76 -4.42 0.23 -11.88
CA VAL A 76 -4.79 -1.17 -12.06
C VAL A 76 -4.74 -1.48 -13.55
N GLU A 77 -3.94 -2.46 -13.92
CA GLU A 77 -3.77 -2.91 -15.29
C GLU A 77 -4.20 -4.35 -15.43
N ILE A 78 -4.96 -4.66 -16.49
CA ILE A 78 -5.29 -6.01 -16.88
C ILE A 78 -4.93 -6.23 -18.34
N SER A 79 -4.13 -7.26 -18.59
CA SER A 79 -3.63 -7.62 -19.91
C SER A 79 -4.14 -9.00 -20.32
N ASN A 80 -4.71 -9.08 -21.49
CA ASN A 80 -5.12 -10.32 -22.11
C ASN A 80 -4.06 -10.75 -23.15
N ASN A 81 -3.23 -11.73 -22.79
CA ASN A 81 -2.10 -12.17 -23.62
C ASN A 81 -2.48 -13.30 -24.60
N LYS A 82 -3.78 -13.43 -24.96
CA LYS A 82 -4.29 -14.48 -25.84
C LYS A 82 -5.22 -13.93 -26.93
N PRO A 83 -5.46 -14.72 -28.01
CA PRO A 83 -6.34 -14.33 -29.11
C PRO A 83 -7.85 -14.47 -28.78
N ILE A 84 -8.20 -14.91 -27.57
CA ILE A 84 -9.60 -15.07 -27.14
C ILE A 84 -9.98 -13.87 -26.31
N PRO A 85 -10.97 -13.05 -26.72
CA PRO A 85 -11.44 -11.92 -25.95
C PRO A 85 -12.23 -12.38 -24.72
N VAL A 86 -12.22 -11.53 -23.69
CA VAL A 86 -13.02 -11.73 -22.48
C VAL A 86 -14.14 -10.70 -22.47
N PRO A 87 -15.33 -11.04 -22.96
CA PRO A 87 -16.40 -10.07 -23.18
C PRO A 87 -17.03 -9.57 -21.87
N ARG A 88 -16.92 -10.36 -20.82
CA ARG A 88 -17.43 -10.02 -19.50
C ARG A 88 -16.38 -10.34 -18.45
N LEU A 89 -15.75 -9.29 -17.97
CA LEU A 89 -14.74 -9.35 -16.92
C LEU A 89 -15.18 -8.48 -15.75
N GLU A 90 -15.15 -9.04 -14.56
CA GLU A 90 -15.45 -8.34 -13.32
C GLU A 90 -14.26 -8.53 -12.37
N ILE A 91 -13.70 -7.42 -11.91
CA ILE A 91 -12.56 -7.40 -10.99
C ILE A 91 -13.06 -6.87 -9.66
N GLU A 92 -12.82 -7.59 -8.58
CA GLU A 92 -13.06 -7.18 -7.21
C GLU A 92 -11.73 -7.13 -6.48
N ASP A 93 -11.26 -5.94 -6.13
CA ASP A 93 -10.01 -5.73 -5.41
C ASP A 93 -10.27 -5.29 -3.97
N GLU A 94 -9.59 -5.91 -3.00
CA GLU A 94 -9.78 -5.62 -1.58
C GLU A 94 -8.81 -4.54 -1.12
N ILE A 95 -9.36 -3.50 -0.50
CA ILE A 95 -8.60 -2.37 0.05
C ILE A 95 -9.01 -2.19 1.53
N PRO A 96 -8.06 -1.95 2.44
CA PRO A 96 -8.37 -1.67 3.84
C PRO A 96 -9.23 -0.42 4.01
N ASP A 97 -10.22 -0.45 4.91
CA ASP A 97 -11.14 0.68 5.19
C ASP A 97 -10.42 1.94 5.69
N SER A 98 -9.20 1.77 6.23
CA SER A 98 -8.36 2.89 6.67
C SER A 98 -7.80 3.73 5.51
N ILE A 99 -7.94 3.24 4.28
CA ILE A 99 -7.58 3.96 3.06
C ILE A 99 -8.87 4.37 2.38
N GLY A 100 -9.11 5.68 2.34
CA GLY A 100 -10.23 6.25 1.59
C GLY A 100 -10.03 6.03 0.10
N ILE A 101 -11.11 5.73 -0.62
CA ILE A 101 -11.08 5.54 -2.07
C ILE A 101 -11.96 6.60 -2.70
N LYS A 102 -11.40 7.34 -3.65
CA LYS A 102 -12.16 8.31 -4.43
C LYS A 102 -12.30 7.80 -5.87
N GLY A 103 -13.51 7.62 -6.29
CA GLY A 103 -13.83 7.02 -7.59
C GLY A 103 -14.03 5.50 -7.52
N GLY A 104 -14.59 4.94 -8.61
CA GLY A 104 -14.90 3.52 -8.71
C GLY A 104 -16.20 3.10 -8.00
N ASN A 105 -16.59 1.87 -8.27
CA ASN A 105 -17.77 1.26 -7.67
C ASN A 105 -17.37 0.55 -6.38
N ILE A 106 -17.67 1.17 -5.25
CA ILE A 106 -17.30 0.66 -3.93
C ILE A 106 -18.39 -0.28 -3.44
N THR A 107 -17.99 -1.49 -3.04
CA THR A 107 -18.89 -2.52 -2.52
C THR A 107 -18.39 -3.03 -1.17
N TYR A 108 -19.30 -3.39 -0.31
CA TYR A 108 -18.97 -3.99 0.99
C TYR A 108 -18.19 -5.30 0.81
N SER A 109 -17.12 -5.46 1.59
CA SER A 109 -16.36 -6.71 1.66
C SER A 109 -16.88 -7.60 2.79
N PRO A 110 -16.97 -8.93 2.60
CA PRO A 110 -17.24 -9.86 3.69
C PRO A 110 -16.07 -9.96 4.69
N ASN A 111 -14.88 -9.50 4.31
CA ASN A 111 -13.75 -9.41 5.23
C ASN A 111 -13.89 -8.18 6.12
N PRO A 112 -13.75 -8.32 7.45
CA PRO A 112 -13.81 -7.18 8.35
C PRO A 112 -12.67 -6.18 8.05
N ASN A 113 -12.95 -4.90 8.21
CA ASN A 113 -12.01 -3.80 7.99
C ASN A 113 -11.48 -3.69 6.55
N SER A 114 -12.26 -4.14 5.56
CA SER A 114 -11.90 -4.02 4.15
C SER A 114 -13.10 -3.68 3.28
N THR A 115 -12.84 -2.89 2.27
CA THR A 115 -13.76 -2.45 1.23
C THR A 115 -13.32 -3.05 -0.10
N ARG A 116 -14.25 -3.29 -1.04
CA ARG A 116 -13.94 -3.78 -2.39
C ARG A 116 -14.19 -2.71 -3.42
N ILE A 117 -13.23 -2.53 -4.30
CA ILE A 117 -13.44 -1.84 -5.56
C ILE A 117 -13.91 -2.87 -6.57
N LYS A 118 -15.06 -2.60 -7.18
CA LYS A 118 -15.62 -3.45 -8.22
C LYS A 118 -15.57 -2.73 -9.56
N GLN A 119 -14.88 -3.34 -10.52
CA GLN A 119 -14.78 -2.86 -11.90
C GLN A 119 -15.29 -3.92 -12.85
N ALA A 120 -16.23 -3.54 -13.71
CA ALA A 120 -16.71 -4.39 -14.79
C ALA A 120 -16.21 -3.84 -16.13
N THR A 121 -15.69 -4.71 -16.98
CA THR A 121 -15.13 -4.36 -18.27
C THR A 121 -15.20 -5.53 -19.24
N SER A 122 -14.79 -5.28 -20.47
CA SER A 122 -14.45 -6.29 -21.47
C SER A 122 -13.02 -6.04 -21.93
N VAL A 123 -12.29 -7.11 -22.24
CA VAL A 123 -10.93 -7.02 -22.75
C VAL A 123 -10.85 -7.82 -24.04
N GLY A 124 -10.42 -7.18 -25.13
CA GLY A 124 -10.25 -7.78 -26.43
C GLY A 124 -9.07 -8.74 -26.49
N TRP A 125 -8.78 -9.22 -27.70
CA TRP A 125 -7.59 -10.04 -27.97
C TRP A 125 -6.33 -9.19 -27.90
N TYR A 126 -5.33 -9.65 -27.15
CA TYR A 126 -4.04 -8.95 -26.94
C TYR A 126 -4.21 -7.50 -26.49
N GLU A 127 -5.29 -7.21 -25.77
CA GLU A 127 -5.61 -5.88 -25.28
C GLU A 127 -5.19 -5.74 -23.82
N THR A 128 -4.74 -4.53 -23.49
CA THR A 128 -4.46 -4.10 -22.12
C THR A 128 -5.37 -2.95 -21.76
N THR A 129 -6.06 -3.05 -20.64
CA THR A 129 -6.94 -1.99 -20.12
C THR A 129 -6.44 -1.53 -18.77
N ARG A 130 -6.50 -0.22 -18.52
CA ARG A 130 -6.00 0.44 -17.30
C ARG A 130 -7.06 1.32 -16.68
N TRP A 131 -7.00 1.42 -15.36
CA TRP A 131 -7.82 2.33 -14.55
C TRP A 131 -6.99 2.92 -13.44
N ASP A 132 -7.28 4.18 -13.12
CA ASP A 132 -6.63 4.89 -12.03
C ASP A 132 -7.65 5.16 -10.93
N TYR A 133 -7.25 4.89 -9.69
CA TYR A 133 -8.02 5.19 -8.50
C TYR A 133 -7.20 6.12 -7.60
N GLU A 134 -7.85 7.15 -7.07
CA GLU A 134 -7.25 8.03 -6.07
C GLU A 134 -7.50 7.43 -4.68
N LEU A 135 -6.44 7.02 -4.01
CA LEU A 135 -6.45 6.55 -2.63
C LEU A 135 -6.08 7.69 -1.69
N ILE A 136 -6.75 7.80 -0.55
CA ILE A 136 -6.47 8.80 0.48
C ILE A 136 -6.02 8.07 1.73
N ALA A 137 -4.79 8.31 2.15
CA ALA A 137 -4.19 7.70 3.34
C ALA A 137 -4.75 8.39 4.61
N SER A 138 -5.86 7.88 5.17
CA SER A 138 -6.57 8.56 6.27
C SER A 138 -5.92 8.36 7.64
N ARG A 139 -5.17 7.27 7.85
CA ARG A 139 -4.52 6.94 9.12
C ARG A 139 -3.14 6.39 8.90
N ARG A 140 -2.20 6.66 9.81
CA ARG A 140 -0.88 6.04 9.78
C ARG A 140 -0.96 4.53 9.96
N GLY A 141 -0.03 3.82 9.35
CA GLY A 141 0.06 2.37 9.48
C GLY A 141 0.67 1.72 8.26
N TYR A 142 0.76 0.40 8.33
CA TYR A 142 1.18 -0.44 7.23
C TYR A 142 -0.04 -1.16 6.65
N PHE A 143 -0.42 -0.81 5.44
CA PHE A 143 -1.61 -1.32 4.78
C PHE A 143 -1.23 -2.19 3.59
N ARG A 144 -1.96 -3.30 3.44
CA ARG A 144 -1.80 -4.23 2.31
C ARG A 144 -3.04 -4.16 1.44
N LEU A 145 -2.83 -3.89 0.16
CA LEU A 145 -3.85 -3.91 -0.87
C LEU A 145 -3.98 -5.30 -1.47
N GLY A 146 -5.18 -5.74 -1.76
CA GLY A 146 -5.49 -7.07 -2.27
C GLY A 146 -5.82 -8.10 -1.18
N PRO A 147 -6.21 -9.30 -1.57
CA PRO A 147 -6.15 -9.91 -2.90
C PRO A 147 -7.22 -9.39 -3.87
N ALA A 148 -7.01 -9.61 -5.18
CA ALA A 148 -8.02 -9.37 -6.19
C ALA A 148 -8.73 -10.66 -6.58
N THR A 149 -10.02 -10.56 -6.86
CA THR A 149 -10.82 -11.65 -7.46
C THR A 149 -11.27 -11.24 -8.84
N ILE A 150 -10.83 -11.98 -9.84
CA ILE A 150 -11.13 -11.75 -11.24
C ILE A 150 -12.17 -12.76 -11.65
N LYS A 151 -13.35 -12.30 -12.11
CA LYS A 151 -14.44 -13.14 -12.58
C LYS A 151 -14.57 -12.95 -14.07
N GLY A 152 -14.48 -14.03 -14.83
CA GLY A 152 -14.70 -14.05 -16.26
C GLY A 152 -16.01 -14.78 -16.60
N GLY A 153 -16.62 -14.40 -17.71
CA GLY A 153 -17.81 -15.05 -18.26
C GLY A 153 -17.69 -15.24 -19.77
N ASP A 154 -18.52 -16.13 -20.28
CA ASP A 154 -18.69 -16.33 -21.72
C ASP A 154 -19.59 -15.24 -22.35
N LEU A 155 -19.65 -15.22 -23.66
CA LEU A 155 -20.49 -14.28 -24.45
C LEU A 155 -21.97 -14.35 -24.11
N PHE A 156 -22.49 -15.54 -23.83
CA PHE A 156 -23.91 -15.79 -23.59
C PHE A 156 -24.32 -15.71 -22.12
N GLY A 157 -23.32 -15.61 -21.20
CA GLY A 157 -23.54 -15.57 -19.74
C GLY A 157 -24.02 -16.91 -19.15
N LEU A 158 -23.84 -18.00 -19.88
CA LEU A 158 -24.20 -19.36 -19.44
C LEU A 158 -23.25 -19.87 -18.37
N PHE A 159 -21.99 -19.53 -18.51
CA PHE A 159 -20.91 -19.98 -17.63
C PHE A 159 -20.13 -18.79 -17.06
N SER A 160 -19.61 -18.96 -15.87
CA SER A 160 -18.71 -17.99 -15.25
C SER A 160 -17.64 -18.70 -14.46
N ASN A 161 -16.43 -18.20 -14.55
CA ASN A 161 -15.26 -18.70 -13.82
C ASN A 161 -14.65 -17.57 -12.99
N TYR A 162 -13.82 -17.90 -12.02
CA TYR A 162 -13.10 -16.91 -11.25
C TYR A 162 -11.66 -17.37 -10.98
N LYS A 163 -10.77 -16.41 -10.98
CA LYS A 163 -9.35 -16.57 -10.63
C LYS A 163 -9.07 -15.61 -9.48
N LYS A 164 -8.40 -16.09 -8.46
CA LYS A 164 -7.96 -15.25 -7.35
C LYS A 164 -6.49 -14.90 -7.56
N ASP A 165 -6.22 -13.62 -7.62
CA ASP A 165 -4.86 -13.09 -7.61
C ASP A 165 -4.48 -12.74 -6.16
N ASN A 166 -3.46 -13.43 -5.65
CA ASN A 166 -2.96 -13.25 -4.28
C ASN A 166 -1.82 -12.22 -4.22
N SER A 167 -1.49 -11.56 -5.32
CA SER A 167 -0.51 -10.47 -5.29
C SER A 167 -0.96 -9.38 -4.30
N ARG A 168 -0.03 -8.83 -3.58
CA ARG A 168 -0.30 -7.79 -2.58
C ARG A 168 0.69 -6.66 -2.74
N GLU A 169 0.17 -5.47 -2.87
CA GLU A 169 0.92 -4.23 -2.75
C GLU A 169 0.81 -3.68 -1.33
N HIS A 170 1.73 -2.83 -0.95
CA HIS A 170 1.74 -2.25 0.39
C HIS A 170 1.98 -0.75 0.35
N ILE A 171 1.30 -0.07 1.27
CA ILE A 171 1.47 1.36 1.51
C ILE A 171 1.87 1.55 2.97
N LEU A 172 2.96 2.27 3.19
CA LEU A 172 3.38 2.72 4.51
C LEU A 172 2.95 4.18 4.68
N VAL A 173 2.05 4.40 5.60
CA VAL A 173 1.53 5.74 5.92
C VAL A 173 2.20 6.23 7.20
N TYR A 174 2.95 7.32 7.08
CA TYR A 174 3.54 8.02 8.22
C TYR A 174 2.51 8.90 8.92
N PRO A 175 2.70 9.22 10.20
CA PRO A 175 1.85 10.18 10.91
C PRO A 175 1.92 11.55 10.21
N GLU A 176 0.89 12.35 10.42
CA GLU A 176 0.89 13.75 10.01
C GLU A 176 1.95 14.51 10.82
N VAL A 177 2.72 15.36 10.18
CA VAL A 177 3.75 16.15 10.84
C VAL A 177 3.20 17.55 11.09
N PHE A 178 3.15 17.95 12.35
CA PHE A 178 2.76 19.29 12.74
C PHE A 178 3.99 20.14 13.01
N ASP A 179 3.99 21.37 12.52
CA ASP A 179 5.02 22.33 12.86
C ASP A 179 4.92 22.75 14.32
N LEU A 180 6.04 22.67 15.06
CA LEU A 180 6.15 23.06 16.47
C LEU A 180 5.57 24.45 16.81
N PRO A 181 5.73 25.50 15.97
CA PRO A 181 5.13 26.81 16.21
C PRO A 181 3.60 26.79 16.32
N ASN A 182 2.94 25.90 15.62
CA ASN A 182 1.49 25.79 15.62
C ASN A 182 0.92 25.07 16.85
N LEU A 183 1.76 24.42 17.64
CA LEU A 183 1.36 23.74 18.88
C LEU A 183 1.29 24.68 20.08
N GLY A 184 1.61 25.97 19.91
CA GLY A 184 1.60 26.95 21.02
C GLY A 184 2.63 26.64 22.10
N LEU A 185 3.60 25.79 21.82
CA LEU A 185 4.70 25.53 22.72
C LEU A 185 5.59 26.76 22.79
N PRO A 186 6.02 27.20 23.99
CA PRO A 186 6.95 28.32 24.11
C PRO A 186 8.20 27.97 23.33
N GLN A 187 8.58 28.80 22.38
CA GLN A 187 9.87 28.72 21.67
C GLN A 187 10.99 29.10 22.67
N THR A 188 11.21 28.27 23.67
CA THR A 188 12.46 28.31 24.42
C THR A 188 13.53 27.86 23.47
N ASN A 189 14.43 28.77 23.11
CA ASN A 189 15.64 28.41 22.39
C ASN A 189 16.23 27.18 23.07
N PRO A 190 16.31 26.02 22.40
CA PRO A 190 16.98 24.85 22.98
C PRO A 190 18.47 25.12 23.20
N LEU A 191 18.96 26.22 22.65
CA LEU A 191 20.26 26.85 22.85
C LEU A 191 20.20 27.95 23.92
N GLY A 192 19.20 27.90 24.83
CA GLY A 192 19.10 28.87 25.91
C GLY A 192 20.45 29.05 26.59
N ASP A 193 20.78 30.31 26.90
CA ASP A 193 21.99 30.70 27.67
C ASP A 193 22.26 29.78 28.86
N THR A 194 22.83 28.63 28.61
CA THR A 194 23.29 27.70 29.65
C THR A 194 24.69 28.12 30.10
N THR A 195 24.74 29.28 30.76
CA THR A 195 25.96 29.73 31.46
C THR A 195 26.22 28.97 32.77
N LYS A 196 25.42 27.95 33.09
CA LYS A 196 25.62 27.17 34.35
C LYS A 196 25.48 25.67 34.08
N GLY A 197 26.62 24.99 33.96
CA GLY A 197 26.67 23.54 34.18
C GLY A 197 26.89 22.61 32.99
N SER A 198 27.06 23.12 31.78
CA SER A 198 27.46 22.27 30.66
C SER A 198 28.93 21.88 30.83
N LYS A 199 29.23 20.60 30.97
CA LYS A 199 30.60 20.09 30.82
C LYS A 199 31.02 20.37 29.38
N ILE A 200 31.79 21.44 29.20
CA ILE A 200 32.40 21.78 27.90
C ILE A 200 33.44 20.69 27.64
N VAL A 201 33.14 19.78 26.77
CA VAL A 201 34.08 18.77 26.30
C VAL A 201 34.85 19.41 25.15
N GLN A 202 36.16 19.63 25.33
CA GLN A 202 37.01 20.09 24.26
C GLN A 202 37.18 19.00 23.22
N ASP A 203 36.94 19.33 21.96
CA ASP A 203 37.22 18.43 20.83
C ASP A 203 38.74 18.43 20.56
N PHE A 204 39.44 17.42 21.06
CA PHE A 204 40.90 17.27 20.87
C PHE A 204 41.28 16.84 19.43
N TYR A 205 40.36 16.61 18.55
CA TYR A 205 40.65 16.14 17.18
C TYR A 205 40.93 17.31 16.22
N THR A 206 40.31 18.47 16.42
CA THR A 206 40.41 19.59 15.47
C THR A 206 40.90 20.84 16.22
N PRO A 207 42.22 21.16 16.22
CA PRO A 207 42.69 22.38 16.83
C PRO A 207 42.20 23.62 16.05
N SER A 208 41.60 24.57 16.75
CA SER A 208 41.12 25.84 16.20
C SER A 208 42.17 26.92 16.06
N GLY A 209 43.27 26.79 16.82
CA GLY A 209 44.34 27.78 16.79
C GLY A 209 45.55 27.40 17.62
N ILE A 210 46.50 28.35 17.75
CA ILE A 210 47.73 28.21 18.51
C ILE A 210 47.91 29.46 19.37
N ARG A 211 48.23 29.29 20.68
CA ARG A 211 48.54 30.36 21.61
C ARG A 211 49.84 30.09 22.34
N ASP A 212 50.33 31.10 23.05
CA ASP A 212 51.47 30.93 23.94
C ASP A 212 51.16 30.06 25.16
N TYR A 213 52.14 29.29 25.60
CA TYR A 213 52.05 28.43 26.78
C TYR A 213 51.85 29.27 28.04
N GLN A 214 50.92 28.85 28.88
CA GLN A 214 50.69 29.38 30.20
C GLN A 214 51.03 28.34 31.26
N SER A 215 51.54 28.81 32.45
CA SER A 215 51.84 27.90 33.54
C SER A 215 50.56 27.12 33.96
N GLY A 216 50.60 25.78 33.84
CA GLY A 216 49.47 24.89 34.12
C GLY A 216 48.91 24.23 32.90
N ASP A 217 49.30 24.61 31.69
CA ASP A 217 48.86 23.92 30.46
C ASP A 217 49.46 22.51 30.39
N PRO A 218 48.68 21.51 30.04
CA PRO A 218 49.19 20.15 29.94
C PRO A 218 50.10 19.99 28.71
N MET A 219 51.24 19.37 28.90
CA MET A 219 52.26 19.15 27.87
C MET A 219 51.73 18.40 26.64
N LYS A 220 50.65 17.67 26.79
CA LYS A 220 49.97 16.92 25.71
C LYS A 220 49.47 17.81 24.58
N ILE A 221 49.12 19.05 24.86
CA ILE A 221 48.58 20.00 23.87
C ILE A 221 49.65 20.91 23.27
N VAL A 222 50.93 20.73 23.59
CA VAL A 222 52.01 21.50 23.00
C VAL A 222 52.17 21.19 21.51
N ASP A 223 52.23 22.24 20.70
CA ASP A 223 52.55 22.11 19.28
C ASP A 223 54.08 22.29 19.10
N TRP A 224 54.80 21.16 18.98
CA TRP A 224 56.24 21.15 18.83
C TRP A 224 56.72 21.80 17.53
N ASN A 225 55.90 21.72 16.43
CA ASN A 225 56.24 22.34 15.17
C ASN A 225 56.17 23.88 15.23
N ALA A 226 55.11 24.37 15.86
CA ALA A 226 54.96 25.82 16.06
C ALA A 226 56.00 26.35 17.08
N THR A 227 56.31 25.60 18.11
CA THR A 227 57.33 25.92 19.10
C THR A 227 58.73 26.04 18.49
N ALA A 228 59.10 25.11 17.61
CA ALA A 228 60.41 25.13 16.93
C ALA A 228 60.58 26.33 15.99
N LYS A 229 59.47 26.83 15.40
CA LYS A 229 59.50 27.99 14.50
C LYS A 229 59.54 29.33 15.20
N ASN A 230 58.99 29.43 16.42
CA ASN A 230 58.78 30.71 17.10
C ASN A 230 59.65 30.94 18.33
N ASN A 231 60.55 30.02 18.65
CA ASN A 231 61.45 30.07 19.81
C ASN A 231 60.75 30.28 21.16
N SER A 232 59.42 30.02 21.21
CA SER A 232 58.60 30.07 22.44
C SER A 232 57.63 28.90 22.43
N ILE A 233 57.30 28.34 23.61
CA ILE A 233 56.43 27.20 23.73
C ILE A 233 55.02 27.60 23.28
N LYS A 234 54.51 26.92 22.27
CA LYS A 234 53.15 27.11 21.72
C LYS A 234 52.26 25.92 22.04
N VAL A 235 51.00 26.20 22.37
CA VAL A 235 49.98 25.19 22.67
C VAL A 235 48.80 25.32 21.69
N LYS A 236 48.23 24.18 21.35
CA LYS A 236 47.02 24.12 20.51
C LYS A 236 45.80 24.57 21.32
N THR A 237 44.99 25.42 20.74
CA THR A 237 43.68 25.77 21.27
C THR A 237 42.59 24.96 20.55
N TYR A 238 41.61 24.55 21.31
CA TYR A 238 40.48 23.74 20.79
C TYR A 238 39.20 24.49 21.07
N ASP A 239 38.29 24.50 20.08
CA ASP A 239 36.98 25.09 20.29
C ASP A 239 36.12 24.23 21.20
N PRO A 240 35.38 24.83 22.13
CA PRO A 240 34.46 24.08 22.97
C PRO A 240 33.31 23.52 22.11
N THR A 241 33.26 22.21 22.00
CA THR A 241 32.16 21.52 21.32
C THR A 241 31.16 21.09 22.38
N SER A 242 29.91 21.58 22.26
CA SER A 242 28.81 21.10 23.08
C SER A 242 28.05 19.97 22.34
N SER A 243 28.17 18.77 22.84
CA SER A 243 27.29 17.69 22.39
C SER A 243 25.97 17.79 23.15
N HIS A 244 24.89 18.02 22.43
CA HIS A 244 23.54 18.00 23.00
C HIS A 244 22.93 16.61 22.77
N THR A 245 22.61 15.94 23.85
CA THR A 245 21.86 14.70 23.79
C THR A 245 20.40 15.03 24.05
N PHE A 246 19.54 14.80 23.03
CA PHE A 246 18.10 14.94 23.18
C PHE A 246 17.50 13.58 23.49
N ILE A 247 16.69 13.52 24.54
CA ILE A 247 15.89 12.35 24.89
C ILE A 247 14.46 12.69 24.58
N ILE A 248 13.89 11.99 23.61
CA ILE A 248 12.48 12.10 23.27
C ILE A 248 11.76 10.93 23.94
N ALA A 249 10.93 11.23 24.94
CA ALA A 249 10.07 10.26 25.59
C ALA A 249 8.65 10.41 25.07
N VAL A 250 8.12 9.38 24.43
CA VAL A 250 6.73 9.35 23.96
C VAL A 250 5.88 8.57 24.95
N ALA A 251 4.93 9.25 25.61
CA ALA A 251 3.96 8.60 26.47
C ALA A 251 2.84 7.98 25.59
N VAL A 252 2.76 6.68 25.58
CA VAL A 252 1.74 5.93 24.82
C VAL A 252 0.43 5.84 25.60
N GLU A 253 0.50 6.04 26.92
CA GLU A 253 -0.66 6.04 27.80
C GLU A 253 -1.48 7.31 27.57
N SER A 254 -2.66 7.15 26.97
CA SER A 254 -3.53 8.26 26.56
C SER A 254 -4.83 8.36 27.40
N SER A 255 -4.97 7.54 28.42
CA SER A 255 -6.14 7.52 29.31
C SER A 255 -5.74 7.30 30.77
N ASP A 256 -6.43 7.98 31.65
CA ASP A 256 -6.35 7.75 33.09
C ASP A 256 -7.75 7.31 33.59
N PRO A 257 -7.90 6.12 34.18
CA PRO A 257 -6.85 5.18 34.57
C PRO A 257 -6.36 4.30 33.41
N VAL A 258 -5.08 3.85 33.47
CA VAL A 258 -4.38 3.07 32.43
C VAL A 258 -5.15 1.83 31.95
N TRP A 259 -5.90 1.17 32.86
CA TRP A 259 -6.70 -0.02 32.52
C TRP A 259 -7.92 0.28 31.64
N SER A 260 -8.32 1.53 31.43
CA SER A 260 -9.42 1.89 30.52
C SER A 260 -9.02 1.83 29.04
N GLY A 261 -7.76 1.49 28.73
CA GLY A 261 -7.25 1.38 27.39
C GLY A 261 -6.60 2.68 26.88
N TYR A 262 -6.47 2.81 25.58
CA TYR A 262 -5.90 4.00 24.94
C TYR A 262 -6.96 4.73 24.11
N SER A 263 -6.88 6.05 24.09
CA SER A 263 -7.68 6.86 23.16
C SER A 263 -6.95 7.00 21.84
N PRO A 264 -7.48 6.50 20.73
CA PRO A 264 -6.82 6.60 19.43
C PRO A 264 -6.49 8.04 19.02
N ILE A 265 -7.38 8.97 19.33
CA ILE A 265 -7.24 10.39 18.97
C ILE A 265 -6.04 11.03 19.68
N TYR A 266 -5.92 10.81 21.01
CA TYR A 266 -4.79 11.36 21.77
C TYR A 266 -3.48 10.70 21.39
N LEU A 267 -3.48 9.37 21.15
CA LEU A 267 -2.28 8.66 20.71
C LEU A 267 -1.80 9.17 19.35
N GLU A 268 -2.72 9.39 18.39
CA GLU A 268 -2.35 9.96 17.08
C GLU A 268 -1.71 11.34 17.26
N ARG A 269 -2.28 12.19 18.10
CA ARG A 269 -1.79 13.54 18.37
C ARG A 269 -0.42 13.57 19.06
N THR A 270 -0.12 12.57 19.88
CA THR A 270 1.18 12.45 20.58
C THR A 270 2.29 12.00 19.65
N ILE A 271 1.95 11.22 18.59
CA ILE A 271 2.94 10.66 17.66
C ILE A 271 3.14 11.56 16.43
N SER A 272 2.15 12.41 16.12
CA SER A 272 2.25 13.42 15.05
C SER A 272 3.09 14.61 15.48
#